data_303b7f91931686861e2fcf957f3fc9ad
#
_entry.id   303b7f91931686861e2fcf957f3fc9ad
#
_cell.length_a   1.000
_cell.length_b   1.000
_cell.length_c   1.000
_cell.angle_alpha   90.00
_cell.angle_beta   90.00
_cell.angle_gamma   90.00
#
_symmetry.space_group_name_H-M   'P 1'
#
loop_
_entity.id
_entity.type
_entity.pdbx_description
1 polymer ?
#
loop_
_entity_poly.entity_id
_entity_poly.type
_entity_poly.pdbx_seq_one_letter_code
_entity_poly.pdbx_strand_id
1 'polypeptide(L)'
;MRVSRCKLAVVTGMVLAFAVPFAATMLLTGSVAAVSKPEPKKPESSKPEPRMHRLVLPINSDDPTTMRALISTALNLPKYYRERNEPFEIEVVAYNAGVHMLRADTSPVKDLLRVVRGLTPDIRFVVCEATKLGMERAEGHPLVLLDNVDLVPNGPGRIIELQEAGWSYIRS
;
A
#
# COMPACT_ATOMS: atom_id res chain seq x y z
N MET A 1 -8.56 -28.14 34.45
CA MET A 1 -9.66 -29.13 34.59
C MET A 1 -10.94 -28.55 34.03
N ARG A 2 -11.46 -29.08 33.01
CA ARG A 2 -12.80 -29.33 32.44
C ARG A 2 -12.77 -29.24 30.92
N VAL A 3 -12.70 -30.41 30.32
CA VAL A 3 -12.89 -30.68 28.90
C VAL A 3 -14.41 -30.73 28.67
N SER A 4 -14.93 -29.97 27.72
CA SER A 4 -16.31 -30.08 27.28
C SER A 4 -16.33 -30.63 25.84
N ARG A 5 -16.80 -31.88 25.76
CA ARG A 5 -17.05 -32.60 24.53
C ARG A 5 -18.36 -32.12 23.91
N CYS A 6 -18.35 -31.73 22.64
CA CYS A 6 -19.57 -31.50 21.88
C CYS A 6 -19.80 -32.67 20.91
N LYS A 7 -21.03 -33.16 20.94
CA LYS A 7 -21.50 -34.42 20.36
C LYS A 7 -21.78 -34.29 18.86
N LEU A 8 -21.35 -35.32 18.14
CA LEU A 8 -21.65 -35.61 16.74
C LEU A 8 -23.11 -36.09 16.61
N ALA A 9 -23.92 -35.45 15.79
CA ALA A 9 -25.26 -35.91 15.43
C ALA A 9 -25.23 -36.40 13.97
N VAL A 10 -25.39 -37.71 13.83
CA VAL A 10 -25.62 -38.42 12.57
C VAL A 10 -27.13 -38.35 12.27
N VAL A 11 -27.51 -37.84 11.11
CA VAL A 11 -28.89 -37.95 10.60
C VAL A 11 -28.88 -38.84 9.37
N THR A 12 -29.47 -40.02 9.57
CA THR A 12 -29.80 -41.02 8.55
C THR A 12 -31.17 -40.69 7.97
N GLY A 13 -31.32 -40.64 6.67
CA GLY A 13 -32.62 -40.41 5.99
C GLY A 13 -32.58 -40.93 4.56
N MET A 14 -32.94 -42.12 4.36
CA MET A 14 -34.15 -42.74 3.79
C MET A 14 -34.30 -42.51 2.26
N VAL A 15 -33.94 -43.57 1.54
CA VAL A 15 -34.15 -43.79 0.09
C VAL A 15 -35.65 -44.10 -0.16
N LEU A 16 -36.30 -43.39 -1.04
CA LEU A 16 -37.60 -43.75 -1.65
C LEU A 16 -37.42 -43.90 -3.16
N ALA A 17 -37.50 -45.13 -3.59
CA ALA A 17 -37.58 -45.53 -4.99
C ALA A 17 -39.02 -45.34 -5.51
N PHE A 18 -39.19 -44.61 -6.60
CA PHE A 18 -40.43 -44.63 -7.38
C PHE A 18 -40.14 -45.13 -8.78
N ALA A 19 -40.76 -46.28 -9.09
CA ALA A 19 -40.83 -46.85 -10.41
C ALA A 19 -41.94 -46.17 -11.22
N VAL A 20 -41.68 -45.82 -12.49
CA VAL A 20 -42.66 -45.31 -13.42
C VAL A 20 -42.60 -46.14 -14.70
N PRO A 21 -43.74 -46.54 -15.26
CA PRO A 21 -43.80 -47.48 -16.38
C PRO A 21 -43.62 -46.78 -17.75
N PHE A 22 -43.19 -47.59 -18.65
CA PHE A 22 -42.96 -47.40 -20.09
C PHE A 22 -44.30 -47.23 -20.85
N ALA A 23 -44.46 -46.20 -21.65
CA ALA A 23 -45.47 -46.13 -22.72
C ALA A 23 -44.96 -45.32 -23.92
N ALA A 24 -44.87 -45.97 -24.95
CA ALA A 24 -44.89 -45.87 -26.42
C ALA A 24 -45.00 -44.48 -27.09
N THR A 25 -44.07 -44.27 -28.00
CA THR A 25 -44.15 -43.89 -29.42
C THR A 25 -44.97 -42.67 -29.85
N MET A 26 -44.28 -41.64 -30.39
CA MET A 26 -44.69 -41.00 -31.65
C MET A 26 -43.50 -40.30 -32.32
N LEU A 27 -43.19 -40.73 -33.56
CA LEU A 27 -42.22 -40.09 -34.45
C LEU A 27 -42.82 -38.77 -34.98
N LEU A 28 -42.18 -37.64 -34.64
CA LEU A 28 -42.35 -36.39 -35.37
C LEU A 28 -40.97 -35.89 -35.77
N THR A 29 -40.71 -36.01 -37.10
CA THR A 29 -39.54 -35.43 -37.76
C THR A 29 -39.64 -33.90 -37.72
N GLY A 30 -39.09 -33.30 -36.66
CA GLY A 30 -38.91 -31.85 -36.56
C GLY A 30 -37.48 -31.51 -36.93
N SER A 31 -37.33 -30.75 -38.03
CA SER A 31 -36.06 -30.16 -38.45
C SER A 31 -35.49 -29.28 -37.31
N VAL A 32 -34.44 -29.76 -36.66
CA VAL A 32 -33.74 -28.98 -35.62
C VAL A 32 -32.82 -27.99 -36.33
N ALA A 33 -33.26 -26.73 -36.42
CA ALA A 33 -32.36 -25.62 -36.68
C ALA A 33 -31.32 -25.60 -35.59
N ALA A 34 -30.04 -25.80 -35.93
CA ALA A 34 -28.94 -25.71 -35.04
C ALA A 34 -28.84 -24.28 -34.48
N VAL A 35 -29.34 -24.08 -33.29
CA VAL A 35 -29.06 -22.86 -32.52
C VAL A 35 -27.57 -22.92 -32.12
N SER A 36 -26.75 -22.20 -32.87
CA SER A 36 -25.36 -21.97 -32.52
C SER A 36 -25.32 -21.24 -31.19
N LYS A 37 -24.91 -21.97 -30.16
CA LYS A 37 -24.59 -21.41 -28.83
C LYS A 37 -23.59 -20.27 -29.02
N PRO A 38 -23.88 -19.05 -28.54
CA PRO A 38 -22.90 -17.97 -28.61
C PRO A 38 -21.65 -18.37 -27.82
N GLU A 39 -20.55 -18.45 -28.55
CA GLU A 39 -19.22 -18.69 -27.95
C GLU A 39 -18.94 -17.57 -26.96
N PRO A 40 -18.55 -17.87 -25.71
CA PRO A 40 -18.22 -16.83 -24.73
C PRO A 40 -17.07 -16.02 -25.30
N LYS A 41 -17.33 -14.75 -25.65
CA LYS A 41 -16.28 -13.80 -26.04
C LYS A 41 -15.25 -13.79 -24.91
N LYS A 42 -14.03 -14.25 -25.23
CA LYS A 42 -12.85 -14.13 -24.39
C LYS A 42 -12.80 -12.65 -23.97
N PRO A 43 -12.68 -12.35 -22.66
CA PRO A 43 -12.57 -10.96 -22.23
C PRO A 43 -11.39 -10.35 -22.96
N GLU A 44 -11.69 -9.31 -23.74
CA GLU A 44 -10.69 -8.50 -24.43
C GLU A 44 -9.70 -8.04 -23.38
N SER A 45 -8.44 -8.38 -23.57
CA SER A 45 -7.34 -8.04 -22.67
C SER A 45 -7.30 -6.52 -22.55
N SER A 46 -8.03 -5.99 -21.59
CA SER A 46 -7.87 -4.59 -21.18
C SER A 46 -6.40 -4.44 -20.75
N LYS A 47 -5.68 -3.56 -21.45
CA LYS A 47 -4.33 -3.15 -21.06
C LYS A 47 -4.40 -2.84 -19.55
N PRO A 48 -3.59 -3.51 -18.71
CA PRO A 48 -3.68 -3.30 -17.27
C PRO A 48 -3.51 -1.81 -17.00
N GLU A 49 -4.42 -1.23 -16.23
CA GLU A 49 -4.30 0.14 -15.76
C GLU A 49 -2.94 0.33 -15.07
N PRO A 50 -2.22 1.43 -15.30
CA PRO A 50 -0.93 1.65 -14.68
C PRO A 50 -1.09 1.62 -13.16
N ARG A 51 -0.40 0.68 -12.52
CA ARG A 51 -0.46 0.47 -11.08
C ARG A 51 0.25 1.62 -10.37
N MET A 52 -0.44 2.33 -9.49
CA MET A 52 0.16 3.32 -8.59
C MET A 52 1.08 2.63 -7.59
N HIS A 53 2.36 2.98 -7.58
CA HIS A 53 3.32 2.51 -6.58
C HIS A 53 3.45 3.52 -5.46
N ARG A 54 3.37 3.04 -4.21
CA ARG A 54 3.43 3.88 -3.02
C ARG A 54 4.49 3.37 -2.06
N LEU A 55 5.33 4.28 -1.58
CA LEU A 55 6.44 3.94 -0.70
C LEU A 55 6.50 4.85 0.51
N VAL A 56 6.59 4.28 1.70
CA VAL A 56 6.98 4.98 2.92
C VAL A 56 8.46 4.74 3.21
N LEU A 57 9.21 5.84 3.40
CA LEU A 57 10.62 5.87 3.78
C LEU A 57 10.77 6.48 5.16
N PRO A 58 10.95 5.70 6.21
CA PRO A 58 11.20 6.24 7.54
C PRO A 58 12.63 6.72 7.71
N ILE A 59 12.84 7.78 8.48
CA ILE A 59 14.14 8.22 8.98
C ILE A 59 14.07 8.49 10.47
N ASN A 60 14.90 7.79 11.24
CA ASN A 60 15.00 7.94 12.70
C ASN A 60 16.43 8.15 13.18
N SER A 61 17.36 8.41 12.25
CA SER A 61 18.79 8.65 12.52
C SER A 61 19.18 10.05 12.10
N ASP A 62 20.12 10.64 12.85
CA ASP A 62 20.77 11.92 12.53
C ASP A 62 22.08 11.74 11.73
N ASP A 63 22.43 10.49 11.38
CA ASP A 63 23.60 10.22 10.55
C ASP A 63 23.44 10.78 9.12
N PRO A 64 24.33 11.70 8.70
CA PRO A 64 24.25 12.28 7.36
C PRO A 64 24.39 11.27 6.22
N THR A 65 25.04 10.14 6.44
CA THR A 65 25.20 9.09 5.43
C THR A 65 23.86 8.38 5.18
N THR A 66 23.17 8.04 6.27
CA THR A 66 21.81 7.47 6.22
C THR A 66 20.83 8.43 5.53
N MET A 67 20.89 9.73 5.88
CA MET A 67 20.04 10.75 5.25
C MET A 67 20.30 10.86 3.73
N ARG A 68 21.57 10.85 3.30
CA ARG A 68 21.92 10.87 1.86
C ARG A 68 21.46 9.59 1.14
N ALA A 69 21.60 8.43 1.77
CA ALA A 69 21.14 7.16 1.21
C ALA A 69 19.62 7.17 0.99
N LEU A 70 18.86 7.66 1.98
CA LEU A 70 17.40 7.83 1.87
C LEU A 70 17.06 8.77 0.70
N ILE A 71 17.70 9.92 0.61
CA ILE A 71 17.49 10.90 -0.48
C ILE A 71 17.80 10.28 -1.84
N SER A 72 18.88 9.51 -1.95
CA SER A 72 19.25 8.81 -3.18
C SER A 72 18.14 7.83 -3.60
N THR A 73 17.60 7.08 -2.65
CA THR A 73 16.46 6.17 -2.91
C THR A 73 15.23 6.95 -3.37
N ALA A 74 14.91 8.05 -2.70
CA ALA A 74 13.78 8.90 -3.01
C ALA A 74 13.88 9.58 -4.40
N LEU A 75 15.09 9.80 -4.92
CA LEU A 75 15.32 10.33 -6.27
C LEU A 75 15.27 9.25 -7.36
N ASN A 76 15.85 8.09 -7.10
CA ASN A 76 16.04 7.06 -8.11
C ASN A 76 14.78 6.23 -8.37
N LEU A 77 13.96 5.95 -7.35
CA LEU A 77 12.75 5.15 -7.53
C LEU A 77 11.70 5.83 -8.40
N PRO A 78 11.37 7.13 -8.23
CA PRO A 78 10.45 7.81 -9.15
C PRO A 78 10.94 7.82 -10.60
N LYS A 79 12.25 7.96 -10.80
CA LYS A 79 12.85 7.88 -12.16
C LYS A 79 12.64 6.50 -12.78
N TYR A 80 12.92 5.43 -12.03
CA TYR A 80 12.74 4.04 -12.47
C TYR A 80 11.30 3.74 -12.91
N TYR A 81 10.29 4.18 -12.15
CA TYR A 81 8.88 3.95 -12.47
C TYR A 81 8.37 4.88 -13.57
N ARG A 82 8.83 6.12 -13.63
CA ARG A 82 8.49 7.07 -14.69
C ARG A 82 8.92 6.58 -16.07
N GLU A 83 10.10 5.94 -16.19
CA GLU A 83 10.59 5.33 -17.43
C GLU A 83 9.68 4.17 -17.90
N ARG A 84 8.82 3.63 -17.03
CA ARG A 84 7.83 2.59 -17.31
C ARG A 84 6.41 3.12 -17.48
N ASN A 85 6.23 4.44 -17.41
CA ASN A 85 4.92 5.09 -17.37
C ASN A 85 4.05 4.59 -16.22
N GLU A 86 4.67 4.26 -15.09
CA GLU A 86 3.99 3.84 -13.87
C GLU A 86 4.03 4.98 -12.84
N PRO A 87 2.87 5.42 -12.31
CA PRO A 87 2.83 6.48 -11.31
C PRO A 87 3.43 6.01 -9.97
N PHE A 88 4.10 6.94 -9.29
CA PHE A 88 4.82 6.67 -8.06
C PHE A 88 4.66 7.79 -7.05
N GLU A 89 4.50 7.46 -5.76
CA GLU A 89 4.34 8.39 -4.64
C GLU A 89 5.23 7.96 -3.47
N ILE A 90 5.89 8.92 -2.82
CA ILE A 90 6.73 8.68 -1.64
C ILE A 90 6.28 9.56 -0.49
N GLU A 91 6.18 8.99 0.72
CA GLU A 91 6.13 9.75 1.97
C GLU A 91 7.36 9.43 2.83
N VAL A 92 8.17 10.46 3.10
CA VAL A 92 9.32 10.37 4.01
C VAL A 92 8.85 10.76 5.40
N VAL A 93 8.95 9.83 6.36
CA VAL A 93 8.49 10.03 7.74
C VAL A 93 9.68 10.18 8.67
N ALA A 94 9.91 11.41 9.14
CA ALA A 94 10.99 11.73 10.07
C ALA A 94 10.50 11.70 11.53
N TYR A 95 11.16 10.91 12.37
CA TYR A 95 10.89 10.81 13.80
C TYR A 95 12.17 10.56 14.60
N ASN A 96 12.15 10.70 15.91
CA ASN A 96 13.34 10.64 16.77
C ASN A 96 14.48 11.52 16.21
N ALA A 97 15.71 11.06 16.23
CA ALA A 97 16.86 11.81 15.70
C ALA A 97 16.71 12.16 14.20
N GLY A 98 15.91 11.42 13.44
CA GLY A 98 15.66 11.71 12.03
C GLY A 98 14.99 13.05 11.74
N VAL A 99 14.36 13.69 12.74
CA VAL A 99 13.81 15.04 12.61
C VAL A 99 14.87 16.06 12.22
N HIS A 100 16.14 15.86 12.63
CA HIS A 100 17.25 16.72 12.21
C HIS A 100 17.41 16.85 10.69
N MET A 101 17.02 15.86 9.92
CA MET A 101 17.02 15.91 8.45
C MET A 101 16.19 17.08 7.91
N LEU A 102 15.08 17.41 8.57
CA LEU A 102 14.07 18.37 8.11
C LEU A 102 14.09 19.71 8.89
N ARG A 103 15.05 19.89 9.78
CA ARG A 103 15.24 21.16 10.51
C ARG A 103 15.93 22.19 9.64
N ALA A 104 15.51 23.45 9.73
CA ALA A 104 16.12 24.56 8.99
C ALA A 104 17.49 24.96 9.53
N ASP A 105 17.73 24.75 10.83
CA ASP A 105 18.97 25.12 11.55
C ASP A 105 20.05 24.02 11.47
N THR A 106 19.71 22.77 11.72
CA THR A 106 20.69 21.69 11.92
C THR A 106 20.80 20.67 10.80
N SER A 107 19.94 20.72 9.77
CA SER A 107 19.95 19.70 8.71
C SER A 107 21.28 19.67 7.95
N PRO A 108 22.00 18.54 7.95
CA PRO A 108 23.25 18.38 7.19
C PRO A 108 23.04 18.15 5.70
N VAL A 109 21.78 18.00 5.28
CA VAL A 109 21.37 17.69 3.89
C VAL A 109 20.40 18.73 3.31
N LYS A 110 20.31 19.90 3.95
CA LYS A 110 19.36 20.97 3.59
C LYS A 110 19.41 21.36 2.11
N ASP A 111 20.62 21.57 1.57
CA ASP A 111 20.78 21.96 0.16
C ASP A 111 20.37 20.84 -0.80
N LEU A 112 20.68 19.59 -0.44
CA LEU A 112 20.25 18.42 -1.22
C LEU A 112 18.72 18.27 -1.22
N LEU A 113 18.06 18.49 -0.09
CA LEU A 113 16.60 18.48 0.02
C LEU A 113 15.94 19.56 -0.84
N ARG A 114 16.56 20.75 -0.93
CA ARG A 114 16.08 21.82 -1.82
C ARG A 114 16.09 21.38 -3.28
N VAL A 115 17.15 20.70 -3.73
CA VAL A 115 17.25 20.13 -5.07
C VAL A 115 16.18 19.04 -5.30
N VAL A 116 16.02 18.11 -4.35
CA VAL A 116 15.04 17.02 -4.43
C VAL A 116 13.63 17.55 -4.64
N ARG A 117 13.23 18.55 -3.85
CA ARG A 117 11.90 19.16 -3.94
C ARG A 117 11.62 19.82 -5.29
N GLY A 118 12.65 20.37 -5.93
CA GLY A 118 12.54 20.94 -7.27
C GLY A 118 12.39 19.90 -8.38
N LEU A 119 12.89 18.69 -8.16
CA LEU A 119 12.91 17.62 -9.17
C LEU A 119 11.79 16.60 -9.01
N THR A 120 11.25 16.43 -7.82
CA THR A 120 10.30 15.36 -7.49
C THR A 120 9.18 15.89 -6.60
N PRO A 121 8.15 16.54 -7.18
CA PRO A 121 7.01 17.06 -6.43
C PRO A 121 6.18 15.94 -5.75
N ASP A 122 6.33 14.71 -6.20
CA ASP A 122 5.60 13.54 -5.69
C ASP A 122 6.18 12.98 -4.38
N ILE A 123 7.22 13.65 -3.81
CA ILE A 123 7.77 13.30 -2.51
C ILE A 123 7.21 14.21 -1.43
N ARG A 124 6.50 13.60 -0.49
CA ARG A 124 6.00 14.25 0.70
C ARG A 124 6.94 14.04 1.88
N PHE A 125 7.22 15.10 2.63
CA PHE A 125 8.03 15.05 3.85
C PHE A 125 7.16 15.35 5.06
N VAL A 126 7.16 14.43 6.03
CA VAL A 126 6.40 14.61 7.27
C VAL A 126 7.29 14.46 8.50
N VAL A 127 7.01 15.21 9.53
CA VAL A 127 7.69 15.19 10.83
C VAL A 127 6.71 14.71 11.90
N CYS A 128 7.21 13.83 12.78
CA CYS A 128 6.49 13.40 13.98
C CYS A 128 6.39 14.59 14.97
N GLU A 129 5.18 15.08 15.19
CA GLU A 129 4.93 16.21 16.10
C GLU A 129 5.31 15.87 17.54
N ALA A 130 5.04 14.66 18.01
CA ALA A 130 5.44 14.21 19.34
C ALA A 130 6.97 14.30 19.53
N THR A 131 7.76 13.95 18.51
CA THR A 131 9.23 14.11 18.54
C THR A 131 9.61 15.58 18.53
N LYS A 132 9.03 16.38 17.64
CA LYS A 132 9.29 17.82 17.56
C LYS A 132 9.07 18.50 18.91
N LEU A 133 7.91 18.28 19.52
CA LEU A 133 7.59 18.83 20.84
C LEU A 133 8.53 18.33 21.96
N GLY A 134 9.01 17.09 21.86
CA GLY A 134 10.01 16.54 22.77
C GLY A 134 11.34 17.28 22.66
N MET A 135 11.83 17.51 21.44
CA MET A 135 13.06 18.26 21.17
C MET A 135 12.94 19.73 21.62
N GLU A 136 11.83 20.41 21.31
CA GLU A 136 11.57 21.79 21.75
C GLU A 136 11.63 21.94 23.26
N ARG A 137 11.08 20.98 24.00
CA ARG A 137 11.18 20.97 25.47
C ARG A 137 12.60 20.78 25.96
N ALA A 138 13.37 19.93 25.28
CA ALA A 138 14.76 19.65 25.66
C ALA A 138 15.70 20.82 25.33
N GLU A 139 15.45 21.48 24.21
CA GLU A 139 16.29 22.59 23.71
C GLU A 139 15.86 23.97 24.29
N GLY A 140 14.64 24.07 24.83
CA GLY A 140 14.10 25.29 25.41
C GLY A 140 13.66 26.34 24.39
N HIS A 141 13.54 26.00 23.10
CA HIS A 141 13.09 26.89 22.04
C HIS A 141 12.33 26.14 20.95
N PRO A 142 11.48 26.83 20.16
CA PRO A 142 10.79 26.22 19.02
C PRO A 142 11.76 25.73 17.95
N LEU A 143 11.45 24.58 17.33
CA LEU A 143 12.17 24.07 16.17
C LEU A 143 11.61 24.69 14.88
N VAL A 144 12.51 25.21 14.06
CA VAL A 144 12.17 25.69 12.73
C VAL A 144 12.40 24.56 11.72
N LEU A 145 11.33 24.15 11.06
CA LEU A 145 11.39 23.15 9.99
C LEU A 145 11.64 23.81 8.64
N LEU A 146 12.12 23.03 7.70
CA LEU A 146 12.20 23.44 6.30
C LEU A 146 10.79 23.66 5.74
N ASP A 147 10.68 24.49 4.69
CA ASP A 147 9.41 24.74 4.01
C ASP A 147 8.79 23.44 3.46
N ASN A 148 7.45 23.40 3.32
CA ASN A 148 6.70 22.26 2.77
C ASN A 148 6.97 20.94 3.49
N VAL A 149 7.08 21.00 4.81
CA VAL A 149 7.11 19.84 5.71
C VAL A 149 5.81 19.81 6.48
N ASP A 150 5.10 18.69 6.39
CA ASP A 150 3.86 18.47 7.13
C ASP A 150 4.15 17.89 8.52
N LEU A 151 3.22 18.09 9.45
CA LEU A 151 3.25 17.46 10.76
C LEU A 151 2.27 16.29 10.81
N VAL A 152 2.68 15.21 11.44
CA VAL A 152 1.81 14.08 11.81
C VAL A 152 1.90 13.85 13.31
N PRO A 153 0.80 13.56 14.01
CA PRO A 153 0.79 13.44 15.47
C PRO A 153 1.82 12.42 15.99
N ASN A 154 1.97 11.29 15.29
CA ASN A 154 2.88 10.21 15.65
C ASN A 154 3.51 9.59 14.39
N GLY A 155 4.84 9.67 14.25
CA GLY A 155 5.56 9.15 13.08
C GLY A 155 5.43 7.63 12.90
N PRO A 156 5.74 6.80 13.92
CA PRO A 156 5.51 5.35 13.86
C PRO A 156 4.06 4.96 13.55
N GLY A 157 3.08 5.66 14.15
CA GLY A 157 1.66 5.47 13.87
C GLY A 157 1.35 5.72 12.39
N ARG A 158 1.86 6.83 11.85
CA ARG A 158 1.71 7.15 10.42
C ARG A 158 2.28 6.07 9.50
N ILE A 159 3.42 5.49 9.84
CA ILE A 159 4.02 4.40 9.07
C ILE A 159 3.11 3.17 9.06
N ILE A 160 2.50 2.82 10.20
CA ILE A 160 1.55 1.70 10.30
C ILE A 160 0.32 1.97 9.42
N GLU A 161 -0.30 3.15 9.54
CA GLU A 161 -1.44 3.55 8.72
C GLU A 161 -1.16 3.43 7.22
N LEU A 162 0.01 3.89 6.76
CA LEU A 162 0.41 3.79 5.37
C LEU A 162 0.57 2.33 4.92
N GLN A 163 1.19 1.49 5.74
CA GLN A 163 1.35 0.07 5.43
C GLN A 163 -0.01 -0.66 5.38
N GLU A 164 -0.92 -0.35 6.29
CA GLU A 164 -2.31 -0.86 6.27
C GLU A 164 -3.07 -0.39 5.04
N ALA A 165 -2.76 0.81 4.53
CA ALA A 165 -3.27 1.34 3.27
C ALA A 165 -2.56 0.76 2.02
N GLY A 166 -1.68 -0.23 2.18
CA GLY A 166 -1.01 -0.95 1.09
C GLY A 166 0.28 -0.28 0.58
N TRP A 167 0.86 0.65 1.33
CA TRP A 167 2.16 1.23 0.99
C TRP A 167 3.30 0.24 1.25
N SER A 168 4.24 0.20 0.33
CA SER A 168 5.50 -0.52 0.54
C SER A 168 6.38 0.21 1.56
N TYR A 169 7.19 -0.54 2.28
CA TYR A 169 8.13 0.00 3.27
C TYR A 169 9.55 -0.38 2.88
N ILE A 170 10.45 0.60 2.87
CA ILE A 170 11.90 0.36 2.75
C ILE A 170 12.59 1.05 3.95
N ARG A 171 13.41 0.29 4.63
CA ARG A 171 14.25 0.81 5.70
C ARG A 171 15.42 1.61 5.11
N SER A 172 15.66 2.81 5.63
CA SER A 172 16.84 3.62 5.38
C SER A 172 17.98 3.28 6.34
#